data_c0e8179bfb1c0524aa9202d050f0b110
#
_entry.id   c0e8179bfb1c0524aa9202d050f0b110
#
_cell.length_a   1.000
_cell.length_b   1.000
_cell.length_c   1.000
_cell.angle_alpha   90.00
_cell.angle_beta   90.00
_cell.angle_gamma   90.00
#
_symmetry.space_group_name_H-M   'P 1'
#
loop_
_entity.id
_entity.type
_entity.pdbx_description
1 polymer ?
#
loop_
_entity_poly.entity_id
_entity_poly.type
_entity_poly.pdbx_seq_one_letter_code
_entity_poly.pdbx_strand_id
1 'polypeptide(L)'
;IVAVVNEDVIMKSELENKVYTINEKMKEQGANTPPESILKRQVLNNLIQNRIQLQLANKIGIKVNDENLNRTISNIAAESQVTLEQFREILEKDGYNYEQFREDIRNQITLTQLRKRQVTNRIIVSEKEIDNFLTNDNSQNIFQTEIRLSHILFSLSETATEDEITQTEQMASKVRDELLTGADFAKIASTVSDGGNA
;
A
#
# COMPACT_ATOMS: atom_id res chain seq x y z
N ILE A 1 -11.78 -24.07 23.34
CA ILE A 1 -12.26 -22.71 23.03
C ILE A 1 -11.18 -21.74 23.41
N VAL A 2 -10.82 -20.82 22.51
CA VAL A 2 -9.84 -19.75 22.78
C VAL A 2 -10.49 -18.36 22.85
N ALA A 3 -11.66 -18.19 22.24
CA ALA A 3 -12.46 -16.98 22.37
C ALA A 3 -13.96 -17.30 22.18
N VAL A 4 -14.81 -16.46 22.78
CA VAL A 4 -16.26 -16.45 22.57
C VAL A 4 -16.61 -15.11 21.92
N VAL A 5 -17.33 -15.13 20.83
CA VAL A 5 -17.69 -13.95 20.03
C VAL A 5 -19.21 -13.93 19.88
N ASN A 6 -19.88 -13.25 20.79
CA ASN A 6 -21.35 -13.27 20.95
C ASN A 6 -21.86 -14.73 21.13
N GLU A 7 -22.58 -15.26 20.15
CA GLU A 7 -23.14 -16.61 20.17
C GLU A 7 -22.20 -17.67 19.56
N ASP A 8 -21.07 -17.25 18.97
CA ASP A 8 -20.08 -18.10 18.30
C ASP A 8 -18.86 -18.32 19.16
N VAL A 9 -18.13 -19.40 18.84
CA VAL A 9 -16.87 -19.72 19.51
C VAL A 9 -15.74 -19.87 18.49
N ILE A 10 -14.52 -19.53 18.90
CA ILE A 10 -13.30 -19.81 18.15
C ILE A 10 -12.59 -20.97 18.87
N MET A 11 -12.37 -22.04 18.14
CA MET A 11 -11.71 -23.21 18.65
C MET A 11 -10.19 -23.08 18.63
N LYS A 12 -9.50 -23.74 19.54
CA LYS A 12 -8.03 -23.78 19.57
C LYS A 12 -7.45 -24.34 18.27
N SER A 13 -8.07 -25.41 17.75
CA SER A 13 -7.67 -26.02 16.47
C SER A 13 -7.78 -25.06 15.28
N GLU A 14 -8.84 -24.25 15.23
CA GLU A 14 -9.03 -23.22 14.20
C GLU A 14 -7.89 -22.19 14.23
N LEU A 15 -7.55 -21.71 15.42
CA LEU A 15 -6.43 -20.77 15.62
C LEU A 15 -5.08 -21.40 15.21
N GLU A 16 -4.81 -22.63 15.68
CA GLU A 16 -3.54 -23.31 15.41
C GLU A 16 -3.36 -23.62 13.92
N ASN A 17 -4.40 -24.09 13.25
CA ASN A 17 -4.38 -24.32 11.80
C ASN A 17 -4.12 -23.02 11.02
N LYS A 18 -4.76 -21.93 11.41
CA LYS A 18 -4.57 -20.63 10.73
C LYS A 18 -3.17 -20.07 10.95
N VAL A 19 -2.64 -20.19 12.18
CA VAL A 19 -1.26 -19.82 12.50
C VAL A 19 -0.26 -20.63 11.70
N TYR A 20 -0.46 -21.94 11.60
CA TYR A 20 0.38 -22.84 10.81
C TYR A 20 0.40 -22.43 9.34
N THR A 21 -0.77 -22.25 8.72
CA THR A 21 -0.87 -21.85 7.31
C THR A 21 -0.16 -20.50 7.02
N ILE A 22 -0.34 -19.52 7.91
CA ILE A 22 0.31 -18.22 7.75
C ILE A 22 1.83 -18.35 7.89
N ASN A 23 2.29 -19.11 8.87
CA ASN A 23 3.71 -19.34 9.12
C ASN A 23 4.41 -20.00 7.93
N GLU A 24 3.80 -21.05 7.36
CA GLU A 24 4.34 -21.73 6.16
C GLU A 24 4.39 -20.75 4.96
N LYS A 25 3.33 -20.02 4.71
CA LYS A 25 3.30 -19.03 3.63
C LYS A 25 4.36 -17.94 3.78
N MET A 26 4.62 -17.48 5.01
CA MET A 26 5.68 -16.49 5.27
C MET A 26 7.08 -17.08 5.02
N LYS A 27 7.30 -18.35 5.39
CA LYS A 27 8.56 -19.04 5.10
C LYS A 27 8.80 -19.20 3.60
N GLU A 28 7.79 -19.63 2.85
CA GLU A 28 7.87 -19.74 1.39
C GLU A 28 8.21 -18.42 0.71
N GLN A 29 7.73 -17.29 1.25
CA GLN A 29 8.02 -15.95 0.76
C GLN A 29 9.36 -15.39 1.26
N GLY A 30 10.11 -16.14 2.06
CA GLY A 30 11.37 -15.68 2.66
C GLY A 30 11.22 -14.54 3.67
N ALA A 31 10.00 -14.33 4.19
CA ALA A 31 9.71 -13.28 5.14
C ALA A 31 10.08 -13.69 6.57
N ASN A 32 10.60 -12.74 7.37
CA ASN A 32 10.85 -12.99 8.79
C ASN A 32 9.53 -13.23 9.53
N THR A 33 9.39 -14.39 10.14
CA THR A 33 8.24 -14.74 10.98
C THR A 33 8.35 -14.05 12.35
N PRO A 34 7.32 -13.33 12.79
CA PRO A 34 7.30 -12.78 14.14
C PRO A 34 7.28 -13.90 15.20
N PRO A 35 7.64 -13.61 16.45
CA PRO A 35 7.52 -14.58 17.54
C PRO A 35 6.12 -15.22 17.58
N GLU A 36 6.05 -16.52 17.82
CA GLU A 36 4.81 -17.30 17.75
C GLU A 36 3.67 -16.74 18.61
N SER A 37 3.99 -16.21 19.78
CA SER A 37 3.02 -15.57 20.67
C SER A 37 2.39 -14.31 20.08
N ILE A 38 3.17 -13.53 19.35
CA ILE A 38 2.69 -12.33 18.66
C ILE A 38 1.81 -12.73 17.47
N LEU A 39 2.27 -13.69 16.66
CA LEU A 39 1.51 -14.21 15.52
C LEU A 39 0.18 -14.79 15.97
N LYS A 40 0.16 -15.64 17.01
CA LYS A 40 -1.07 -16.20 17.59
C LYS A 40 -2.06 -15.12 18.01
N ARG A 41 -1.59 -14.07 18.68
CA ARG A 41 -2.46 -12.96 19.10
C ARG A 41 -3.02 -12.18 17.93
N GLN A 42 -2.21 -11.91 16.90
CA GLN A 42 -2.68 -11.22 15.69
C GLN A 42 -3.71 -12.05 14.93
N VAL A 43 -3.45 -13.35 14.75
CA VAL A 43 -4.38 -14.27 14.09
C VAL A 43 -5.68 -14.39 14.87
N LEU A 44 -5.63 -14.51 16.20
CA LEU A 44 -6.84 -14.56 17.04
C LEU A 44 -7.67 -13.27 16.89
N ASN A 45 -7.05 -12.10 16.93
CA ASN A 45 -7.75 -10.85 16.73
C ASN A 45 -8.42 -10.78 15.35
N ASN A 46 -7.74 -11.23 14.30
CA ASN A 46 -8.33 -11.30 12.97
C ASN A 46 -9.52 -12.26 12.90
N LEU A 47 -9.42 -13.44 13.53
CA LEU A 47 -10.52 -14.39 13.60
C LEU A 47 -11.74 -13.80 14.33
N ILE A 48 -11.52 -13.09 15.45
CA ILE A 48 -12.57 -12.40 16.19
C ILE A 48 -13.25 -11.34 15.31
N GLN A 49 -12.46 -10.48 14.68
CA GLN A 49 -12.99 -9.42 13.79
C GLN A 49 -13.79 -10.00 12.62
N ASN A 50 -13.27 -11.04 11.98
CA ASN A 50 -13.98 -11.71 10.89
C ASN A 50 -15.29 -12.33 11.36
N ARG A 51 -15.31 -12.96 12.55
CA ARG A 51 -16.54 -13.55 13.12
C ARG A 51 -17.60 -12.49 13.39
N ILE A 52 -17.23 -11.34 13.97
CA ILE A 52 -18.13 -10.20 14.19
C ILE A 52 -18.70 -9.68 12.87
N GLN A 53 -17.84 -9.52 11.86
CA GLN A 53 -18.25 -9.04 10.55
C GLN A 53 -19.20 -10.02 9.84
N LEU A 54 -18.95 -11.32 9.92
CA LEU A 54 -19.83 -12.35 9.35
C LEU A 54 -21.20 -12.35 10.04
N GLN A 55 -21.24 -12.21 11.37
CA GLN A 55 -22.49 -12.07 12.11
C GLN A 55 -23.27 -10.81 11.67
N LEU A 56 -22.57 -9.68 11.49
CA LEU A 56 -23.20 -8.47 10.96
C LEU A 56 -23.73 -8.67 9.55
N ALA A 57 -22.95 -9.31 8.67
CA ALA A 57 -23.37 -9.61 7.30
C ALA A 57 -24.66 -10.44 7.28
N ASN A 58 -24.72 -11.50 8.10
CA ASN A 58 -25.91 -12.33 8.26
C ASN A 58 -27.11 -11.52 8.78
N LYS A 59 -26.90 -10.66 9.79
CA LYS A 59 -27.95 -9.80 10.37
C LYS A 59 -28.55 -8.85 9.35
N ILE A 60 -27.75 -8.31 8.43
CA ILE A 60 -28.23 -7.39 7.36
C ILE A 60 -28.62 -8.12 6.06
N GLY A 61 -28.68 -9.46 6.09
CA GLY A 61 -29.20 -10.27 5.01
C GLY A 61 -28.25 -10.44 3.81
N ILE A 62 -26.93 -10.29 4.01
CA ILE A 62 -25.97 -10.63 2.96
C ILE A 62 -25.84 -12.15 2.85
N LYS A 63 -26.18 -12.68 1.68
CA LYS A 63 -26.11 -14.12 1.38
C LYS A 63 -25.36 -14.32 0.08
N VAL A 64 -24.40 -15.23 0.10
CA VAL A 64 -23.66 -15.68 -1.09
C VAL A 64 -24.35 -16.95 -1.61
N ASN A 65 -24.90 -16.88 -2.82
CA ASN A 65 -25.50 -18.04 -3.46
C ASN A 65 -24.41 -18.97 -4.01
N ASP A 66 -24.77 -20.26 -4.18
CA ASP A 66 -23.81 -21.28 -4.63
C ASP A 66 -23.31 -21.04 -6.06
N GLU A 67 -24.08 -20.39 -6.91
CA GLU A 67 -23.67 -20.03 -8.26
C GLU A 67 -22.47 -19.06 -8.24
N ASN A 68 -22.55 -17.99 -7.44
CA ASN A 68 -21.46 -17.05 -7.26
C ASN A 68 -20.23 -17.69 -6.63
N LEU A 69 -20.46 -18.56 -5.64
CA LEU A 69 -19.38 -19.30 -4.99
C LEU A 69 -18.65 -20.20 -6.00
N ASN A 70 -19.41 -21.01 -6.76
CA ASN A 70 -18.84 -21.93 -7.75
C ASN A 70 -18.09 -21.17 -8.84
N ARG A 71 -18.64 -20.07 -9.34
CA ARG A 71 -17.97 -19.20 -10.31
C ARG A 71 -16.65 -18.63 -9.76
N THR A 72 -16.63 -18.19 -8.52
CA THR A 72 -15.40 -17.66 -7.89
C THR A 72 -14.36 -18.77 -7.76
N ILE A 73 -14.73 -19.96 -7.31
CA ILE A 73 -13.80 -21.09 -7.19
C ILE A 73 -13.29 -21.53 -8.56
N SER A 74 -14.16 -21.56 -9.58
CA SER A 74 -13.74 -21.87 -10.95
C SER A 74 -12.74 -20.85 -11.50
N ASN A 75 -12.91 -19.57 -11.19
CA ASN A 75 -11.95 -18.54 -11.57
C ASN A 75 -10.60 -18.74 -10.88
N ILE A 76 -10.58 -19.08 -9.60
CA ILE A 76 -9.34 -19.40 -8.85
C ILE A 76 -8.61 -20.59 -9.47
N ALA A 77 -9.34 -21.65 -9.84
CA ALA A 77 -8.77 -22.80 -10.54
C ALA A 77 -8.19 -22.40 -11.91
N ALA A 78 -8.91 -21.56 -12.67
CA ALA A 78 -8.47 -21.07 -13.97
C ALA A 78 -7.21 -20.18 -13.88
N GLU A 79 -7.11 -19.32 -12.86
CA GLU A 79 -5.90 -18.54 -12.57
C GLU A 79 -4.69 -19.44 -12.32
N SER A 80 -4.91 -20.62 -11.71
CA SER A 80 -3.90 -21.66 -11.51
C SER A 80 -3.69 -22.56 -12.73
N GLN A 81 -4.36 -22.28 -13.86
CA GLN A 81 -4.31 -23.04 -15.12
C GLN A 81 -4.71 -24.51 -14.98
N VAL A 82 -5.63 -24.83 -14.06
CA VAL A 82 -6.16 -26.17 -13.82
C VAL A 82 -7.68 -26.18 -13.90
N THR A 83 -8.27 -27.39 -14.14
CA THR A 83 -9.72 -27.56 -14.05
C THR A 83 -10.16 -27.57 -12.58
N LEU A 84 -11.45 -27.35 -12.33
CA LEU A 84 -12.01 -27.40 -10.98
C LEU A 84 -11.78 -28.78 -10.31
N GLU A 85 -11.87 -29.85 -11.09
CA GLU A 85 -11.63 -31.21 -10.60
C GLU A 85 -10.17 -31.39 -10.18
N GLN A 86 -9.23 -31.00 -11.05
CA GLN A 86 -7.80 -31.04 -10.74
C GLN A 86 -7.47 -30.14 -9.53
N PHE A 87 -8.09 -28.99 -9.44
CA PHE A 87 -7.90 -28.09 -8.32
C PHE A 87 -8.35 -28.73 -6.99
N ARG A 88 -9.48 -29.42 -7.00
CA ARG A 88 -9.97 -30.18 -5.85
C ARG A 88 -8.99 -31.27 -5.45
N GLU A 89 -8.52 -32.08 -6.42
CA GLU A 89 -7.54 -33.14 -6.17
C GLU A 89 -6.23 -32.62 -5.58
N ILE A 90 -5.75 -31.46 -6.07
CA ILE A 90 -4.54 -30.80 -5.54
C ILE A 90 -4.77 -30.42 -4.07
N LEU A 91 -5.89 -29.76 -3.76
CA LEU A 91 -6.21 -29.37 -2.39
C LEU A 91 -6.27 -30.57 -1.45
N GLU A 92 -6.97 -31.65 -1.86
CA GLU A 92 -7.10 -32.85 -1.05
C GLU A 92 -5.74 -33.57 -0.85
N LYS A 93 -4.89 -33.60 -1.89
CA LYS A 93 -3.53 -34.16 -1.83
C LYS A 93 -2.61 -33.34 -0.89
N ASP A 94 -2.78 -32.03 -0.85
CA ASP A 94 -2.05 -31.15 0.04
C ASP A 94 -2.63 -31.14 1.47
N GLY A 95 -3.63 -32.01 1.74
CA GLY A 95 -4.24 -32.17 3.05
C GLY A 95 -5.31 -31.13 3.40
N TYR A 96 -5.76 -30.34 2.44
CA TYR A 96 -6.86 -29.39 2.66
C TYR A 96 -8.22 -30.05 2.44
N ASN A 97 -9.18 -29.73 3.30
CA ASN A 97 -10.55 -30.13 3.10
C ASN A 97 -11.26 -29.20 2.11
N TYR A 98 -11.75 -29.73 1.00
CA TYR A 98 -12.41 -28.94 -0.04
C TYR A 98 -13.68 -28.20 0.46
N GLU A 99 -14.47 -28.82 1.34
CA GLU A 99 -15.66 -28.17 1.90
C GLU A 99 -15.26 -26.99 2.81
N GLN A 100 -14.20 -27.15 3.60
CA GLN A 100 -13.67 -26.05 4.42
C GLN A 100 -13.16 -24.91 3.54
N PHE A 101 -12.46 -25.21 2.45
CA PHE A 101 -12.02 -24.23 1.47
C PHE A 101 -13.22 -23.47 0.86
N ARG A 102 -14.29 -24.19 0.49
CA ARG A 102 -15.53 -23.55 -0.02
C ARG A 102 -16.13 -22.57 0.98
N GLU A 103 -16.21 -22.94 2.25
CA GLU A 103 -16.72 -22.07 3.30
C GLU A 103 -15.79 -20.85 3.54
N ASP A 104 -14.49 -21.04 3.47
CA ASP A 104 -13.53 -19.91 3.58
C ASP A 104 -13.73 -18.90 2.42
N ILE A 105 -13.91 -19.39 1.19
CA ILE A 105 -14.22 -18.52 0.03
C ILE A 105 -15.59 -17.85 0.19
N ARG A 106 -16.62 -18.56 0.67
CA ARG A 106 -17.94 -17.98 0.95
C ARG A 106 -17.84 -16.86 1.96
N ASN A 107 -17.11 -17.08 3.04
CA ASN A 107 -16.85 -16.08 4.08
C ASN A 107 -16.11 -14.86 3.50
N GLN A 108 -15.11 -15.06 2.66
CA GLN A 108 -14.37 -13.99 2.01
C GLN A 108 -15.25 -13.14 1.09
N ILE A 109 -16.10 -13.78 0.27
CA ILE A 109 -17.08 -13.08 -0.57
C ILE A 109 -18.06 -12.27 0.29
N THR A 110 -18.57 -12.89 1.38
CA THR A 110 -19.48 -12.23 2.32
C THR A 110 -18.87 -10.97 2.93
N LEU A 111 -17.62 -11.07 3.41
CA LEU A 111 -16.89 -9.93 3.98
C LEU A 111 -16.63 -8.83 2.94
N THR A 112 -16.33 -9.21 1.70
CA THR A 112 -16.15 -8.26 0.60
C THR A 112 -17.46 -7.52 0.28
N GLN A 113 -18.58 -8.23 0.21
CA GLN A 113 -19.90 -7.63 0.01
C GLN A 113 -20.32 -6.72 1.17
N LEU A 114 -20.01 -7.13 2.41
CA LEU A 114 -20.25 -6.30 3.59
C LEU A 114 -19.48 -4.98 3.50
N ARG A 115 -18.17 -5.05 3.20
CA ARG A 115 -17.31 -3.87 3.04
C ARG A 115 -17.83 -2.95 1.94
N LYS A 116 -18.18 -3.53 0.79
CA LYS A 116 -18.75 -2.77 -0.33
C LYS A 116 -20.02 -2.03 0.10
N ARG A 117 -20.94 -2.72 0.77
CA ARG A 117 -22.24 -2.15 1.19
C ARG A 117 -22.10 -1.13 2.32
N GLN A 118 -21.23 -1.36 3.29
CA GLN A 118 -21.14 -0.52 4.49
C GLN A 118 -20.12 0.62 4.38
N VAL A 119 -19.12 0.47 3.53
CA VAL A 119 -18.03 1.45 3.38
C VAL A 119 -18.02 2.02 1.97
N THR A 120 -17.66 1.22 0.96
CA THR A 120 -17.38 1.72 -0.38
C THR A 120 -18.58 2.45 -1.00
N ASN A 121 -19.78 1.92 -0.87
CA ASN A 121 -20.99 2.54 -1.44
C ASN A 121 -21.46 3.80 -0.67
N ARG A 122 -20.86 4.11 0.48
CA ARG A 122 -21.16 5.29 1.29
C ARG A 122 -20.14 6.41 1.11
N ILE A 123 -19.02 6.11 0.48
CA ILE A 123 -17.99 7.10 0.17
C ILE A 123 -18.44 7.85 -1.08
N ILE A 124 -18.63 9.15 -0.93
CA ILE A 124 -18.90 10.07 -2.04
C ILE A 124 -17.62 10.90 -2.20
N VAL A 125 -16.93 10.71 -3.31
CA VAL A 125 -15.75 11.52 -3.65
C VAL A 125 -16.22 12.73 -4.43
N SER A 126 -15.95 13.93 -3.95
CA SER A 126 -16.27 15.17 -4.62
C SER A 126 -15.26 15.49 -5.72
N GLU A 127 -15.66 16.25 -6.75
CA GLU A 127 -14.77 16.77 -7.79
C GLU A 127 -13.53 17.49 -7.18
N LYS A 128 -13.75 18.26 -6.11
CA LYS A 128 -12.69 18.96 -5.40
C LYS A 128 -11.66 18.01 -4.76
N GLU A 129 -12.11 16.85 -4.24
CA GLU A 129 -11.19 15.85 -3.68
C GLU A 129 -10.39 15.17 -4.78
N ILE A 130 -11.00 14.94 -5.95
CA ILE A 130 -10.31 14.43 -7.15
C ILE A 130 -9.26 15.43 -7.60
N ASP A 131 -9.62 16.70 -7.75
CA ASP A 131 -8.68 17.77 -8.15
C ASP A 131 -7.54 17.92 -7.15
N ASN A 132 -7.83 17.89 -5.85
CA ASN A 132 -6.81 17.93 -4.80
C ASN A 132 -5.88 16.71 -4.86
N PHE A 133 -6.41 15.52 -5.10
CA PHE A 133 -5.61 14.30 -5.24
C PHE A 133 -4.69 14.39 -6.46
N LEU A 134 -5.22 14.77 -7.62
CA LEU A 134 -4.45 14.93 -8.84
C LEU A 134 -3.37 16.03 -8.71
N THR A 135 -3.69 17.11 -8.01
CA THR A 135 -2.74 18.19 -7.75
C THR A 135 -1.65 17.76 -6.77
N ASN A 136 -2.00 16.98 -5.74
CA ASN A 136 -1.05 16.46 -4.76
C ASN A 136 -0.26 15.25 -5.30
N ASP A 137 -0.83 14.45 -6.20
CA ASP A 137 -0.14 13.31 -6.84
C ASP A 137 0.98 13.81 -7.77
N ASN A 138 0.81 15.01 -8.36
CA ASN A 138 1.93 15.72 -8.99
C ASN A 138 3.08 16.01 -8.01
N SER A 139 2.82 16.09 -6.71
CA SER A 139 3.88 16.23 -5.69
C SER A 139 4.48 14.89 -5.24
N GLN A 140 3.78 13.75 -5.45
CA GLN A 140 4.36 12.40 -5.23
C GLN A 140 5.19 11.91 -6.42
N ASN A 141 4.96 12.45 -7.62
CA ASN A 141 5.82 12.25 -8.79
C ASN A 141 7.20 12.92 -8.66
N ILE A 142 7.48 13.65 -7.57
CA ILE A 142 8.82 14.15 -7.25
C ILE A 142 9.87 13.01 -7.21
N PHE A 143 9.48 11.79 -6.90
CA PHE A 143 10.38 10.61 -6.93
C PHE A 143 10.68 10.06 -8.33
N GLN A 144 9.94 10.52 -9.36
CA GLN A 144 10.20 10.16 -10.78
C GLN A 144 10.60 11.37 -11.62
N THR A 145 10.61 12.56 -11.06
CA THR A 145 11.05 13.76 -11.75
C THR A 145 12.57 13.89 -11.59
N GLU A 146 13.29 13.70 -12.66
CA GLU A 146 14.72 14.01 -12.70
C GLU A 146 14.88 15.51 -12.54
N ILE A 147 15.35 15.93 -11.34
CA ILE A 147 15.57 17.34 -11.05
C ILE A 147 17.01 17.65 -11.41
N ARG A 148 17.21 18.50 -12.40
CA ARG A 148 18.52 19.03 -12.74
C ARG A 148 18.71 20.37 -12.02
N LEU A 149 19.62 20.40 -11.05
CA LEU A 149 19.96 21.59 -10.31
C LEU A 149 21.24 22.23 -10.89
N SER A 150 21.22 23.53 -11.06
CA SER A 150 22.39 24.33 -11.42
C SER A 150 22.52 25.48 -10.43
N HIS A 151 23.73 25.85 -10.10
CA HIS A 151 23.98 26.97 -9.19
C HIS A 151 25.10 27.83 -9.71
N ILE A 152 25.07 29.11 -9.35
CA ILE A 152 26.15 30.08 -9.56
C ILE A 152 26.72 30.39 -8.19
N LEU A 153 28.01 30.19 -8.02
CA LEU A 153 28.71 30.40 -6.75
C LEU A 153 29.52 31.71 -6.82
N PHE A 154 29.36 32.55 -5.83
CA PHE A 154 30.22 33.67 -5.58
C PHE A 154 31.02 33.40 -4.30
N SER A 155 32.33 33.23 -4.43
CA SER A 155 33.21 32.91 -3.31
C SER A 155 33.60 34.15 -2.54
N LEU A 156 33.60 34.06 -1.21
CA LEU A 156 34.14 35.08 -0.32
C LEU A 156 35.23 34.44 0.56
N SER A 157 36.29 35.21 0.84
CA SER A 157 37.30 34.79 1.80
C SER A 157 36.72 34.79 3.22
N GLU A 158 37.20 33.90 4.11
CA GLU A 158 36.85 33.94 5.54
C GLU A 158 37.24 35.26 6.23
N THR A 159 38.14 36.05 5.61
CA THR A 159 38.61 37.34 6.08
C THR A 159 38.09 38.48 5.24
N ALA A 160 37.00 38.28 4.48
CA ALA A 160 36.44 39.32 3.63
C ALA A 160 35.97 40.56 4.44
N THR A 161 36.24 41.71 3.91
CA THR A 161 35.79 42.98 4.50
C THR A 161 34.30 43.22 4.23
N GLU A 162 33.65 44.10 5.02
CA GLU A 162 32.23 44.45 4.80
C GLU A 162 31.98 45.04 3.40
N ASP A 163 32.95 45.75 2.84
CA ASP A 163 32.85 46.31 1.48
C ASP A 163 32.88 45.20 0.42
N GLU A 164 33.73 44.17 0.58
CA GLU A 164 33.78 43.03 -0.33
C GLU A 164 32.50 42.17 -0.26
N ILE A 165 31.97 41.97 0.93
CA ILE A 165 30.67 41.27 1.12
C ILE A 165 29.56 42.04 0.39
N THR A 166 29.46 43.33 0.62
CA THR A 166 28.44 44.19 0.00
C THR A 166 28.53 44.20 -1.54
N GLN A 167 29.74 44.26 -2.08
CA GLN A 167 29.95 44.21 -3.53
C GLN A 167 29.54 42.87 -4.11
N THR A 168 29.88 41.77 -3.44
CA THR A 168 29.52 40.41 -3.90
C THR A 168 28.02 40.17 -3.83
N GLU A 169 27.33 40.68 -2.80
CA GLU A 169 25.87 40.65 -2.71
C GLU A 169 25.19 41.44 -3.82
N GLN A 170 25.72 42.62 -4.16
CA GLN A 170 25.23 43.44 -5.27
C GLN A 170 25.42 42.69 -6.63
N MET A 171 26.57 42.05 -6.85
CA MET A 171 26.81 41.23 -8.03
C MET A 171 25.83 40.06 -8.13
N ALA A 172 25.66 39.31 -7.04
CA ALA A 172 24.71 38.19 -6.99
C ALA A 172 23.27 38.64 -7.26
N SER A 173 22.86 39.80 -6.68
CA SER A 173 21.54 40.36 -6.93
C SER A 173 21.34 40.77 -8.39
N LYS A 174 22.34 41.41 -9.00
CA LYS A 174 22.31 41.80 -10.41
C LYS A 174 22.19 40.60 -11.33
N VAL A 175 22.98 39.54 -11.08
CA VAL A 175 22.91 38.29 -11.84
C VAL A 175 21.55 37.64 -11.70
N ARG A 176 20.98 37.57 -10.50
CA ARG A 176 19.64 37.04 -10.27
C ARG A 176 18.58 37.84 -11.08
N ASP A 177 18.67 39.13 -11.09
CA ASP A 177 17.70 39.98 -11.80
C ASP A 177 17.83 39.82 -13.32
N GLU A 178 19.05 39.65 -13.85
CA GLU A 178 19.27 39.28 -15.27
C GLU A 178 18.66 37.94 -15.62
N LEU A 179 18.81 36.91 -14.77
CA LEU A 179 18.22 35.60 -14.96
C LEU A 179 16.69 35.65 -14.91
N LEU A 180 16.10 36.45 -14.02
CA LEU A 180 14.66 36.64 -13.95
C LEU A 180 14.07 37.33 -15.19
N THR A 181 14.86 38.11 -15.91
CA THR A 181 14.46 38.69 -17.21
C THR A 181 14.64 37.75 -18.40
N GLY A 182 15.11 36.51 -18.18
CA GLY A 182 15.20 35.46 -19.20
C GLY A 182 16.60 35.29 -19.82
N ALA A 183 17.64 35.80 -19.18
CA ALA A 183 19.02 35.56 -19.60
C ALA A 183 19.40 34.05 -19.51
N ASP A 184 20.29 33.60 -20.39
CA ASP A 184 20.75 32.23 -20.44
C ASP A 184 21.62 31.91 -19.22
N PHE A 185 21.13 30.97 -18.39
CA PHE A 185 21.78 30.56 -17.13
C PHE A 185 23.21 30.03 -17.38
N ALA A 186 23.40 29.14 -18.37
CA ALA A 186 24.69 28.54 -18.64
C ALA A 186 25.74 29.55 -19.09
N LYS A 187 25.33 30.57 -19.88
CA LYS A 187 26.21 31.68 -20.31
C LYS A 187 26.65 32.52 -19.12
N ILE A 188 25.70 32.89 -18.25
CA ILE A 188 26.03 33.69 -17.08
C ILE A 188 26.91 32.89 -16.14
N ALA A 189 26.53 31.63 -15.83
CA ALA A 189 27.30 30.78 -14.93
C ALA A 189 28.73 30.59 -15.38
N SER A 190 28.98 30.39 -16.68
CA SER A 190 30.35 30.24 -17.23
C SER A 190 31.17 31.52 -17.15
N THR A 191 30.52 32.69 -16.97
CA THR A 191 31.20 33.98 -16.93
C THR A 191 31.46 34.49 -15.53
N VAL A 192 30.55 34.20 -14.58
CA VAL A 192 30.59 34.84 -13.25
C VAL A 192 30.65 33.85 -12.07
N SER A 193 30.53 32.54 -12.33
CA SER A 193 30.57 31.55 -11.26
C SER A 193 32.01 31.19 -10.90
N ASP A 194 32.34 31.23 -9.60
CA ASP A 194 33.59 30.71 -9.05
C ASP A 194 33.58 29.21 -8.84
N GLY A 195 32.46 28.52 -9.16
CA GLY A 195 32.32 27.08 -9.05
C GLY A 195 32.96 26.33 -10.20
N GLY A 196 33.76 25.31 -9.92
CA GLY A 196 34.54 24.55 -10.92
C GLY A 196 33.72 23.71 -11.93
N ASN A 197 32.38 23.71 -11.84
CA ASN A 197 31.45 22.99 -12.72
C ASN A 197 30.28 23.90 -13.18
N ALA A 198 30.57 25.16 -13.44
CA ALA A 198 29.60 26.11 -13.95
C ALA A 198 29.35 25.92 -15.45
#